data_38cb75816043c88ed9ad279a744d3bf1
#
_entry.id   38cb75816043c88ed9ad279a744d3bf1
#
_cell.length_a   1.000
_cell.length_b   1.000
_cell.length_c   1.000
_cell.angle_alpha   90.00
_cell.angle_beta   90.00
_cell.angle_gamma   90.00
#
_symmetry.space_group_name_H-M   'P 1'
#
loop_
_entity.id
_entity.type
_entity.pdbx_description
1 polymer ?
#
loop_
_entity_poly.entity_id
_entity_poly.type
_entity_poly.pdbx_seq_one_letter_code
_entity_poly.pdbx_strand_id
1 'polypeptide(L)'
;MLDICLLGTGGMMPLPYRWLTAMMARCDGSSLLIDCGEGTQVALKEKGWSPKPIDVICFTHYHADHISGLPGLLLTMGNAERTEPLTLVGPKGLERVVTALRTIAPELPFPLRFVELQENRQQLKLGPYVIDAYRVNHNVVCYGYTISIPRAGKFDLERAKAQNVPMKAWSRLQKGETVEMDGAVYTPDMVLGAPRKGIKVTYCTDTRPVKSIIENARKSDLFICEGMYGEAGKEEKAMGYKHMTFKEAANLAREAQVREMWLT
;
A
#
# COMPACT_ATOMS: atom_id res chain seq x y z
N MET A 1 -11.50 9.28 3.42
CA MET A 1 -11.68 8.04 4.25
C MET A 1 -10.74 6.99 3.69
N LEU A 2 -10.14 6.14 4.53
CA LEU A 2 -9.30 5.01 4.05
C LEU A 2 -10.03 3.70 4.36
N ASP A 3 -10.33 2.93 3.32
CA ASP A 3 -10.89 1.57 3.44
C ASP A 3 -9.77 0.56 3.21
N ILE A 4 -9.69 -0.46 4.05
CA ILE A 4 -8.73 -1.58 3.93
C ILE A 4 -9.49 -2.89 3.80
N CYS A 5 -9.05 -3.74 2.87
CA CYS A 5 -9.58 -5.09 2.69
C CYS A 5 -8.45 -6.09 2.42
N LEU A 6 -8.38 -7.15 3.21
CA LEU A 6 -7.61 -8.33 2.87
C LEU A 6 -8.43 -9.14 1.84
N LEU A 7 -8.02 -9.07 0.58
CA LEU A 7 -8.65 -9.79 -0.52
C LEU A 7 -8.25 -11.27 -0.54
N GLY A 8 -7.05 -11.54 -0.07
CA GLY A 8 -6.53 -12.89 0.08
C GLY A 8 -5.52 -12.97 1.22
N THR A 9 -5.58 -14.05 1.96
CA THR A 9 -4.73 -14.36 3.12
C THR A 9 -4.18 -15.79 3.04
N GLY A 10 -4.32 -16.44 1.89
CA GLY A 10 -3.75 -17.76 1.62
C GLY A 10 -2.27 -17.66 1.27
N GLY A 11 -1.49 -18.66 1.67
CA GLY A 11 -0.13 -18.84 1.20
C GLY A 11 -0.09 -19.72 -0.05
N MET A 12 1.06 -20.36 -0.31
CA MET A 12 1.37 -21.11 -1.53
C MET A 12 0.31 -22.17 -1.94
N MET A 13 -0.43 -22.72 -0.98
CA MET A 13 -1.46 -23.73 -1.25
C MET A 13 -2.84 -23.06 -1.35
N PRO A 14 -3.42 -22.89 -2.55
CA PRO A 14 -4.76 -22.34 -2.72
C PRO A 14 -5.80 -23.19 -1.99
N LEU A 15 -6.68 -22.55 -1.28
CA LEU A 15 -7.81 -23.18 -0.61
C LEU A 15 -9.13 -22.64 -1.17
N PRO A 16 -10.19 -23.45 -1.22
CA PRO A 16 -11.52 -22.95 -1.56
C PRO A 16 -11.90 -21.78 -0.63
N TYR A 17 -12.44 -20.71 -1.22
CA TYR A 17 -12.89 -19.51 -0.50
C TYR A 17 -11.82 -18.74 0.29
N ARG A 18 -10.55 -19.04 0.06
CA ARG A 18 -9.41 -18.31 0.64
C ARG A 18 -8.37 -18.05 -0.44
N TRP A 19 -8.48 -16.88 -1.06
CA TRP A 19 -7.58 -16.44 -2.12
C TRP A 19 -6.18 -16.18 -1.61
N LEU A 20 -5.20 -16.20 -2.51
CA LEU A 20 -3.80 -15.98 -2.18
C LEU A 20 -3.54 -14.49 -1.85
N THR A 21 -2.37 -14.21 -1.32
CA THR A 21 -2.01 -12.94 -0.68
C THR A 21 -2.34 -11.71 -1.53
N ALA A 22 -3.21 -10.87 -1.02
CA ALA A 22 -3.53 -9.56 -1.59
C ALA A 22 -4.23 -8.66 -0.57
N MET A 23 -3.80 -7.41 -0.45
CA MET A 23 -4.43 -6.39 0.39
C MET A 23 -4.71 -5.13 -0.43
N MET A 24 -5.92 -4.62 -0.35
CA MET A 24 -6.31 -3.39 -1.05
C MET A 24 -6.65 -2.27 -0.09
N ALA A 25 -6.12 -1.08 -0.39
CA ALA A 25 -6.44 0.18 0.27
C ALA A 25 -7.14 1.11 -0.70
N ARG A 26 -8.23 1.79 -0.27
CA ARG A 26 -8.94 2.77 -1.08
C ARG A 26 -9.02 4.11 -0.36
N CYS A 27 -8.67 5.18 -1.05
CA CYS A 27 -8.73 6.54 -0.53
C CYS A 27 -9.02 7.54 -1.65
N ASP A 28 -10.05 8.38 -1.46
CA ASP A 28 -10.36 9.51 -2.33
C ASP A 28 -10.44 9.16 -3.84
N GLY A 29 -11.07 8.02 -4.16
CA GLY A 29 -11.25 7.54 -5.54
C GLY A 29 -10.06 6.77 -6.10
N SER A 30 -8.92 6.77 -5.46
CA SER A 30 -7.73 5.99 -5.82
C SER A 30 -7.67 4.68 -5.03
N SER A 31 -7.10 3.65 -5.62
CA SER A 31 -6.86 2.37 -4.97
C SER A 31 -5.41 1.94 -5.09
N LEU A 32 -4.90 1.38 -4.00
CA LEU A 32 -3.57 0.78 -3.90
C LEU A 32 -3.72 -0.69 -3.53
N LEU A 33 -3.06 -1.57 -4.29
CA LEU A 33 -3.00 -3.00 -4.01
C LEU A 33 -1.60 -3.34 -3.49
N ILE A 34 -1.49 -4.16 -2.46
CA ILE A 34 -0.23 -4.79 -2.05
C ILE A 34 -0.36 -6.27 -2.30
N ASP A 35 0.54 -6.79 -3.12
CA ASP A 35 0.55 -8.13 -3.70
C ASP A 35 -0.69 -8.44 -4.57
N CYS A 36 -0.57 -9.44 -5.41
CA CYS A 36 -1.59 -9.88 -6.34
C CYS A 36 -1.48 -11.39 -6.54
N GLY A 37 -1.82 -12.15 -5.49
CA GLY A 37 -1.87 -13.60 -5.54
C GLY A 37 -2.99 -14.11 -6.43
N GLU A 38 -2.96 -15.40 -6.72
CA GLU A 38 -4.00 -16.05 -7.53
C GLU A 38 -5.40 -15.84 -6.93
N GLY A 39 -6.36 -15.48 -7.78
CA GLY A 39 -7.74 -15.21 -7.39
C GLY A 39 -8.04 -13.79 -6.93
N THR A 40 -7.06 -12.88 -6.91
CA THR A 40 -7.26 -11.47 -6.50
C THR A 40 -8.42 -10.80 -7.24
N GLN A 41 -8.55 -11.00 -8.58
CA GLN A 41 -9.66 -10.43 -9.34
C GLN A 41 -11.02 -11.04 -8.98
N VAL A 42 -11.05 -12.28 -8.52
CA VAL A 42 -12.28 -12.94 -8.05
C VAL A 42 -12.68 -12.37 -6.70
N ALA A 43 -11.72 -12.25 -5.77
CA ALA A 43 -11.95 -11.62 -4.46
C ALA A 43 -12.46 -10.18 -4.58
N LEU A 44 -11.91 -9.39 -5.52
CA LEU A 44 -12.41 -8.05 -5.83
C LEU A 44 -13.88 -8.06 -6.25
N LYS A 45 -14.25 -8.99 -7.14
CA LYS A 45 -15.64 -9.15 -7.61
C LYS A 45 -16.57 -9.58 -6.49
N GLU A 46 -16.17 -10.53 -5.66
CA GLU A 46 -16.92 -10.98 -4.47
C GLU A 46 -17.13 -9.83 -3.47
N LYS A 47 -16.11 -8.99 -3.27
CA LYS A 47 -16.19 -7.81 -2.42
C LYS A 47 -17.04 -6.68 -3.02
N GLY A 48 -17.34 -6.72 -4.31
CA GLY A 48 -18.01 -5.64 -5.03
C GLY A 48 -17.10 -4.41 -5.25
N TRP A 49 -15.78 -4.63 -5.31
CA TRP A 49 -14.82 -3.56 -5.56
C TRP A 49 -14.31 -3.62 -7.01
N SER A 50 -14.34 -2.48 -7.69
CA SER A 50 -13.85 -2.38 -9.05
C SER A 50 -12.32 -2.43 -9.10
N PRO A 51 -11.72 -3.14 -10.06
CA PRO A 51 -10.28 -3.08 -10.30
C PRO A 51 -9.86 -1.80 -11.05
N LYS A 52 -10.78 -1.10 -11.71
CA LYS A 52 -10.48 0.08 -12.56
C LYS A 52 -9.74 1.20 -11.82
N PRO A 53 -10.09 1.58 -10.56
CA PRO A 53 -9.41 2.65 -9.84
C PRO A 53 -8.09 2.23 -9.17
N ILE A 54 -7.54 1.04 -9.45
CA ILE A 54 -6.23 0.64 -8.92
C ILE A 54 -5.15 1.42 -9.66
N ASP A 55 -4.55 2.40 -9.02
CA ASP A 55 -3.51 3.26 -9.60
C ASP A 55 -2.10 2.76 -9.30
N VAL A 56 -1.96 1.99 -8.22
CA VAL A 56 -0.68 1.48 -7.73
C VAL A 56 -0.82 0.02 -7.30
N ILE A 57 0.13 -0.83 -7.72
CA ILE A 57 0.32 -2.17 -7.16
C ILE A 57 1.74 -2.24 -6.60
N CYS A 58 1.88 -2.54 -5.31
CA CYS A 58 3.14 -2.76 -4.64
C CYS A 58 3.37 -4.26 -4.42
N PHE A 59 4.51 -4.80 -4.84
CA PHE A 59 4.88 -6.19 -4.58
C PHE A 59 5.88 -6.25 -3.43
N THR A 60 5.57 -7.08 -2.44
CA THR A 60 6.50 -7.37 -1.34
C THR A 60 7.70 -8.14 -1.85
N HIS A 61 7.45 -9.16 -2.65
CA HIS A 61 8.44 -10.02 -3.33
C HIS A 61 7.78 -10.78 -4.48
N TYR A 62 8.50 -11.73 -5.11
CA TYR A 62 8.03 -12.41 -6.33
C TYR A 62 7.80 -13.91 -6.15
N HIS A 63 7.43 -14.39 -4.95
CA HIS A 63 6.89 -15.74 -4.83
C HIS A 63 5.51 -15.81 -5.51
N ALA A 64 5.16 -17.00 -6.00
CA ALA A 64 3.97 -17.18 -6.83
C ALA A 64 2.68 -16.72 -6.14
N ASP A 65 2.52 -17.02 -4.87
CA ASP A 65 1.35 -16.64 -4.07
C ASP A 65 1.19 -15.12 -3.84
N HIS A 66 2.18 -14.33 -4.24
CA HIS A 66 2.15 -12.86 -4.17
C HIS A 66 2.00 -12.17 -5.54
N ILE A 67 2.21 -12.88 -6.67
CA ILE A 67 2.22 -12.23 -7.99
C ILE A 67 1.48 -13.01 -9.08
N SER A 68 1.14 -14.27 -8.88
CA SER A 68 0.56 -15.11 -9.94
C SER A 68 -0.79 -14.63 -10.46
N GLY A 69 -1.55 -13.85 -9.69
CA GLY A 69 -2.81 -13.27 -10.11
C GLY A 69 -2.69 -12.04 -11.03
N LEU A 70 -1.49 -11.48 -11.17
CA LEU A 70 -1.28 -10.22 -11.91
C LEU A 70 -1.74 -10.28 -13.37
N PRO A 71 -1.41 -11.30 -14.20
CA PRO A 71 -1.87 -11.35 -15.59
C PRO A 71 -3.39 -11.28 -15.72
N GLY A 72 -4.10 -12.07 -14.90
CA GLY A 72 -5.56 -12.07 -14.90
C GLY A 72 -6.16 -10.74 -14.43
N LEU A 73 -5.55 -10.11 -13.42
CA LEU A 73 -5.99 -8.79 -12.95
C LEU A 73 -5.79 -7.72 -14.03
N LEU A 74 -4.66 -7.70 -14.73
CA LEU A 74 -4.38 -6.73 -15.81
C LEU A 74 -5.39 -6.84 -16.94
N LEU A 75 -5.73 -8.08 -17.36
CA LEU A 75 -6.79 -8.32 -18.35
C LEU A 75 -8.17 -7.85 -17.85
N THR A 76 -8.48 -8.11 -16.57
CA THR A 76 -9.74 -7.66 -15.96
C THR A 76 -9.82 -6.12 -15.92
N MET A 77 -8.71 -5.44 -15.63
CA MET A 77 -8.63 -3.97 -15.67
C MET A 77 -8.83 -3.42 -17.10
N GLY A 78 -8.22 -4.08 -18.09
CA GLY A 78 -8.41 -3.74 -19.49
C GLY A 78 -9.87 -3.90 -19.95
N ASN A 79 -10.52 -5.00 -19.56
CA ASN A 79 -11.93 -5.26 -19.84
C ASN A 79 -12.88 -4.30 -19.10
N ALA A 80 -12.41 -3.68 -18.00
CA ALA A 80 -13.12 -2.60 -17.31
C ALA A 80 -12.88 -1.22 -17.92
N GLU A 81 -12.34 -1.17 -19.15
CA GLU A 81 -12.06 0.06 -19.93
C GLU A 81 -11.12 1.02 -19.19
N ARG A 82 -10.11 0.50 -18.49
CA ARG A 82 -9.04 1.34 -17.96
C ARG A 82 -8.11 1.79 -19.08
N THR A 83 -7.81 3.08 -19.10
CA THR A 83 -6.83 3.69 -20.03
C THR A 83 -5.71 4.45 -19.32
N GLU A 84 -5.91 4.77 -18.03
CA GLU A 84 -4.96 5.50 -17.21
C GLU A 84 -3.74 4.62 -16.87
N PRO A 85 -2.54 5.22 -16.77
CA PRO A 85 -1.33 4.48 -16.39
C PRO A 85 -1.48 3.74 -15.06
N LEU A 86 -0.93 2.52 -15.00
CA LEU A 86 -0.82 1.74 -13.77
C LEU A 86 0.64 1.75 -13.30
N THR A 87 0.87 2.15 -12.05
CA THR A 87 2.21 2.13 -11.45
C THR A 87 2.42 0.82 -10.69
N LEU A 88 3.49 0.11 -11.02
CA LEU A 88 3.94 -1.10 -10.33
C LEU A 88 5.20 -0.76 -9.54
N VAL A 89 5.20 -1.11 -8.26
CA VAL A 89 6.32 -0.89 -7.33
C VAL A 89 6.77 -2.25 -6.81
N GLY A 90 8.06 -2.50 -6.73
CA GLY A 90 8.56 -3.77 -6.19
C GLY A 90 10.07 -3.88 -6.13
N PRO A 91 10.60 -4.99 -5.64
CA PRO A 91 12.03 -5.25 -5.62
C PRO A 91 12.69 -5.15 -7.00
N LYS A 92 14.00 -5.02 -7.02
CA LYS A 92 14.80 -5.04 -8.27
C LYS A 92 14.46 -6.25 -9.14
N GLY A 93 14.30 -6.02 -10.44
CA GLY A 93 13.89 -7.04 -11.42
C GLY A 93 12.37 -7.05 -11.67
N LEU A 94 11.62 -6.08 -11.15
CA LEU A 94 10.17 -5.96 -11.32
C LEU A 94 9.75 -5.99 -12.78
N GLU A 95 10.34 -5.12 -13.61
CA GLU A 95 9.99 -5.03 -15.03
C GLU A 95 10.22 -6.36 -15.76
N ARG A 96 11.34 -7.04 -15.49
CA ARG A 96 11.65 -8.35 -16.08
C ARG A 96 10.60 -9.40 -15.69
N VAL A 97 10.24 -9.48 -14.40
CA VAL A 97 9.27 -10.46 -13.90
C VAL A 97 7.88 -10.20 -14.49
N VAL A 98 7.42 -8.96 -14.45
CA VAL A 98 6.10 -8.57 -14.97
C VAL A 98 6.03 -8.78 -16.49
N THR A 99 7.08 -8.45 -17.23
CA THR A 99 7.14 -8.66 -18.69
C THR A 99 7.06 -10.16 -19.03
N ALA A 100 7.74 -11.01 -18.27
CA ALA A 100 7.65 -12.47 -18.44
C ALA A 100 6.22 -13.00 -18.17
N LEU A 101 5.60 -12.58 -17.08
CA LEU A 101 4.21 -12.95 -16.76
C LEU A 101 3.21 -12.46 -17.81
N ARG A 102 3.47 -11.30 -18.40
CA ARG A 102 2.61 -10.70 -19.45
C ARG A 102 2.74 -11.35 -20.82
N THR A 103 3.59 -12.32 -21.04
CA THR A 103 3.68 -13.04 -22.32
C THR A 103 2.32 -13.60 -22.75
N ILE A 104 1.45 -13.96 -21.80
CA ILE A 104 0.08 -14.42 -22.06
C ILE A 104 -0.96 -13.29 -22.18
N ALA A 105 -0.57 -12.04 -21.91
CA ALA A 105 -1.42 -10.84 -21.99
C ALA A 105 -0.59 -9.66 -22.49
N PRO A 106 -0.09 -9.72 -23.76
CA PRO A 106 0.91 -8.78 -24.27
C PRO A 106 0.36 -7.37 -24.48
N GLU A 107 -0.92 -7.27 -24.85
CA GLU A 107 -1.58 -6.01 -25.15
C GLU A 107 -2.48 -5.56 -24.01
N LEU A 108 -2.27 -4.33 -23.56
CA LEU A 108 -3.11 -3.68 -22.55
C LEU A 108 -3.51 -2.29 -23.06
N PRO A 109 -4.76 -1.84 -22.82
CA PRO A 109 -5.22 -0.52 -23.24
C PRO A 109 -4.66 0.63 -22.37
N PHE A 110 -3.76 0.35 -21.45
CA PHE A 110 -3.12 1.30 -20.55
C PHE A 110 -1.62 1.01 -20.39
N PRO A 111 -0.79 2.06 -20.20
CA PRO A 111 0.64 1.88 -19.99
C PRO A 111 0.95 1.41 -18.56
N LEU A 112 2.02 0.63 -18.42
CA LEU A 112 2.62 0.27 -17.14
C LEU A 112 3.83 1.17 -16.85
N ARG A 113 3.94 1.64 -15.61
CA ARG A 113 5.09 2.36 -15.08
C ARG A 113 5.75 1.53 -14.01
N PHE A 114 7.05 1.32 -14.10
CA PHE A 114 7.81 0.50 -13.16
C PHE A 114 8.62 1.37 -12.21
N VAL A 115 8.54 1.07 -10.92
CA VAL A 115 9.34 1.69 -9.86
C VAL A 115 10.04 0.57 -9.10
N GLU A 116 11.29 0.30 -9.44
CA GLU A 116 12.11 -0.69 -8.75
C GLU A 116 12.72 -0.09 -7.50
N LEU A 117 12.52 -0.75 -6.36
CA LEU A 117 13.09 -0.37 -5.07
C LEU A 117 14.59 -0.72 -5.05
N GLN A 118 15.43 0.29 -4.82
CA GLN A 118 16.88 0.18 -4.83
C GLN A 118 17.48 0.13 -3.43
N GLU A 119 16.81 0.75 -2.45
CA GLU A 119 17.34 0.98 -1.11
C GLU A 119 16.66 0.10 -0.07
N ASN A 120 17.30 -0.04 1.09
CA ASN A 120 16.71 -0.74 2.23
C ASN A 120 15.47 -0.02 2.80
N ARG A 121 15.39 1.29 2.57
CA ARG A 121 14.21 2.10 2.87
C ARG A 121 14.05 3.16 1.78
N GLN A 122 12.86 3.23 1.21
CA GLN A 122 12.54 4.20 0.15
C GLN A 122 11.12 4.73 0.34
N GLN A 123 10.97 6.04 0.25
CA GLN A 123 9.65 6.68 0.33
C GLN A 123 9.20 7.10 -1.07
N LEU A 124 7.92 6.85 -1.35
CA LEU A 124 7.25 7.21 -2.60
C LEU A 124 5.99 8.01 -2.28
N LYS A 125 5.66 8.98 -3.14
CA LYS A 125 4.37 9.69 -3.08
C LYS A 125 3.60 9.38 -4.34
N LEU A 126 2.52 8.62 -4.23
CA LEU A 126 1.69 8.15 -5.34
C LEU A 126 0.21 8.43 -5.03
N GLY A 127 -0.36 9.38 -5.76
CA GLY A 127 -1.71 9.86 -5.49
C GLY A 127 -1.88 10.37 -4.06
N PRO A 128 -2.89 9.93 -3.30
CA PRO A 128 -3.11 10.31 -1.91
C PRO A 128 -2.16 9.60 -0.92
N TYR A 129 -1.38 8.62 -1.39
CA TYR A 129 -0.57 7.75 -0.56
C TYR A 129 0.87 8.26 -0.43
N VAL A 130 1.37 8.30 0.79
CA VAL A 130 2.81 8.32 1.08
C VAL A 130 3.17 6.90 1.52
N ILE A 131 4.04 6.25 0.75
CA ILE A 131 4.40 4.84 0.90
C ILE A 131 5.85 4.76 1.33
N ASP A 132 6.11 4.24 2.53
CA ASP A 132 7.46 3.86 2.97
C ASP A 132 7.64 2.36 2.72
N ALA A 133 8.49 2.00 1.76
CA ALA A 133 8.95 0.63 1.54
C ALA A 133 10.18 0.39 2.41
N TYR A 134 10.25 -0.74 3.12
CA TYR A 134 11.38 -1.09 3.98
C TYR A 134 11.71 -2.58 3.90
N ARG A 135 13.01 -2.88 3.93
CA ARG A 135 13.52 -4.26 3.86
C ARG A 135 13.10 -5.07 5.08
N VAL A 136 12.69 -6.30 4.80
CA VAL A 136 12.40 -7.34 5.80
C VAL A 136 13.24 -8.58 5.54
N ASN A 137 13.16 -9.60 6.39
CA ASN A 137 14.02 -10.78 6.36
C ASN A 137 13.28 -12.02 5.86
N HIS A 138 13.33 -12.24 4.56
CA HIS A 138 12.79 -13.44 3.91
C HIS A 138 13.86 -14.16 3.06
N ASN A 139 13.51 -15.28 2.41
CA ASN A 139 14.41 -16.08 1.57
C ASN A 139 14.84 -15.35 0.29
N VAL A 140 14.03 -14.41 -0.16
CA VAL A 140 14.28 -13.52 -1.31
C VAL A 140 14.25 -12.06 -0.88
N VAL A 141 14.60 -11.17 -1.79
CA VAL A 141 14.46 -9.72 -1.55
C VAL A 141 13.00 -9.38 -1.28
N CYS A 142 12.70 -8.99 -0.05
CA CYS A 142 11.34 -8.72 0.40
C CYS A 142 11.23 -7.37 1.11
N TYR A 143 10.09 -6.69 0.92
CA TYR A 143 9.77 -5.41 1.52
C TYR A 143 8.44 -5.46 2.28
N GLY A 144 8.38 -4.78 3.42
CA GLY A 144 7.15 -4.34 4.03
C GLY A 144 6.80 -2.93 3.55
N TYR A 145 5.56 -2.53 3.73
CA TYR A 145 5.04 -1.22 3.31
C TYR A 145 4.31 -0.52 4.44
N THR A 146 4.62 0.75 4.63
CA THR A 146 3.79 1.64 5.45
C THR A 146 3.08 2.63 4.55
N ILE A 147 1.76 2.65 4.60
CA ILE A 147 0.90 3.58 3.87
C ILE A 147 0.46 4.67 4.83
N SER A 148 0.77 5.91 4.51
CA SER A 148 0.35 7.08 5.25
C SER A 148 -0.55 7.96 4.38
N ILE A 149 -1.68 8.38 4.95
CA ILE A 149 -2.57 9.38 4.35
C ILE A 149 -2.41 10.66 5.19
N PRO A 150 -1.62 11.64 4.72
CA PRO A 150 -1.48 12.91 5.42
C PRO A 150 -2.79 13.67 5.44
N ARG A 151 -3.03 14.40 6.52
CA ARG A 151 -4.21 15.27 6.66
C ARG A 151 -3.75 16.69 6.87
N ALA A 152 -4.12 17.56 5.93
CA ALA A 152 -3.90 19.00 6.05
C ALA A 152 -4.60 19.58 7.31
N GLY A 153 -4.12 20.72 7.75
CA GLY A 153 -4.77 21.51 8.78
C GLY A 153 -6.23 21.83 8.42
N LYS A 154 -7.02 22.24 9.40
CA LYS A 154 -8.32 22.81 9.12
C LYS A 154 -8.11 24.16 8.44
N PHE A 155 -9.06 24.53 7.56
CA PHE A 155 -9.10 25.88 7.02
C PHE A 155 -9.27 26.90 8.16
N ASP A 156 -8.41 27.90 8.17
CA ASP A 156 -8.38 28.97 9.18
C ASP A 156 -8.82 30.28 8.51
N LEU A 157 -10.06 30.64 8.75
CA LEU A 157 -10.68 31.82 8.14
C LEU A 157 -9.99 33.12 8.58
N GLU A 158 -9.64 33.22 9.84
CA GLU A 158 -9.01 34.42 10.37
C GLU A 158 -7.61 34.61 9.82
N ARG A 159 -6.86 33.51 9.69
CA ARG A 159 -5.55 33.49 9.05
C ARG A 159 -5.63 33.88 7.58
N ALA A 160 -6.60 33.32 6.84
CA ALA A 160 -6.83 33.64 5.42
C ALA A 160 -7.14 35.12 5.21
N LYS A 161 -7.98 35.71 6.08
CA LYS A 161 -8.31 37.14 6.06
C LYS A 161 -7.11 38.01 6.44
N ALA A 162 -6.38 37.65 7.50
CA ALA A 162 -5.21 38.41 7.96
C ALA A 162 -4.10 38.48 6.90
N GLN A 163 -3.97 37.45 6.07
CA GLN A 163 -3.03 37.41 4.96
C GLN A 163 -3.61 37.90 3.63
N ASN A 164 -4.80 38.47 3.64
CA ASN A 164 -5.48 39.00 2.45
C ASN A 164 -5.58 37.98 1.30
N VAL A 165 -5.78 36.71 1.62
CA VAL A 165 -5.90 35.66 0.61
C VAL A 165 -7.26 35.77 -0.10
N PRO A 166 -7.31 35.89 -1.43
CA PRO A 166 -8.57 35.99 -2.18
C PRO A 166 -9.46 34.77 -1.97
N MET A 167 -10.75 34.97 -1.73
CA MET A 167 -11.72 33.88 -1.51
C MET A 167 -11.73 32.87 -2.68
N LYS A 168 -11.50 33.32 -3.91
CA LYS A 168 -11.41 32.46 -5.10
C LYS A 168 -10.29 31.42 -5.01
N ALA A 169 -9.24 31.67 -4.23
CA ALA A 169 -8.12 30.75 -4.03
C ALA A 169 -8.37 29.72 -2.90
N TRP A 170 -9.28 29.97 -1.97
CA TRP A 170 -9.42 29.20 -0.73
C TRP A 170 -9.64 27.70 -0.95
N SER A 171 -10.55 27.32 -1.86
CA SER A 171 -10.85 25.91 -2.14
C SER A 171 -9.64 25.14 -2.69
N ARG A 172 -8.84 25.80 -3.53
CA ARG A 172 -7.62 25.20 -4.12
C ARG A 172 -6.52 25.07 -3.07
N LEU A 173 -6.31 26.14 -2.28
CA LEU A 173 -5.34 26.15 -1.18
C LEU A 173 -5.70 25.11 -0.10
N GLN A 174 -7.00 24.95 0.20
CA GLN A 174 -7.48 23.93 1.13
C GLN A 174 -7.18 22.50 0.65
N LYS A 175 -7.11 22.29 -0.67
CA LYS A 175 -6.72 21.02 -1.29
C LYS A 175 -5.22 20.81 -1.36
N GLY A 176 -4.43 21.79 -0.91
CA GLY A 176 -2.96 21.72 -0.91
C GLY A 176 -2.32 22.25 -2.20
N GLU A 177 -3.08 22.91 -3.08
CA GLU A 177 -2.55 23.52 -4.29
C GLU A 177 -1.95 24.90 -3.96
N THR A 178 -0.83 25.26 -4.61
CA THR A 178 -0.35 26.64 -4.68
C THR A 178 -1.11 27.36 -5.80
N VAL A 179 -1.55 28.58 -5.54
CA VAL A 179 -2.35 29.38 -6.48
C VAL A 179 -1.65 30.69 -6.79
N GLU A 180 -1.42 30.96 -8.07
CA GLU A 180 -0.95 32.26 -8.55
C GLU A 180 -2.14 33.07 -9.09
N MET A 181 -2.34 34.27 -8.56
CA MET A 181 -3.41 35.21 -8.96
C MET A 181 -2.92 36.65 -8.82
N ASP A 182 -3.22 37.49 -9.80
CA ASP A 182 -2.92 38.92 -9.80
C ASP A 182 -1.45 39.26 -9.50
N GLY A 183 -0.51 38.38 -9.96
CA GLY A 183 0.93 38.54 -9.74
C GLY A 183 1.41 38.15 -8.33
N ALA A 184 0.55 37.61 -7.46
CA ALA A 184 0.88 37.11 -6.15
C ALA A 184 0.74 35.57 -6.08
N VAL A 185 1.61 34.91 -5.29
CA VAL A 185 1.60 33.47 -5.05
C VAL A 185 1.02 33.21 -3.66
N TYR A 186 -0.03 32.41 -3.61
CA TYR A 186 -0.69 31.97 -2.37
C TYR A 186 -0.40 30.50 -2.13
N THR A 187 -0.03 30.15 -0.90
CA THR A 187 0.33 28.80 -0.49
C THR A 187 -0.64 28.24 0.55
N PRO A 188 -0.80 26.90 0.67
CA PRO A 188 -1.74 26.28 1.61
C PRO A 188 -1.56 26.71 3.08
N ASP A 189 -0.32 26.94 3.52
CA ASP A 189 0.00 27.38 4.87
C ASP A 189 -0.56 28.75 5.23
N MET A 190 -0.89 29.60 4.24
CA MET A 190 -1.53 30.89 4.44
C MET A 190 -2.99 30.79 4.91
N VAL A 191 -3.63 29.64 4.67
CA VAL A 191 -5.05 29.41 4.98
C VAL A 191 -5.30 28.17 5.85
N LEU A 192 -4.29 27.38 6.13
CA LEU A 192 -4.42 26.14 6.90
C LEU A 192 -3.80 26.30 8.30
N GLY A 193 -4.50 25.75 9.29
CA GLY A 193 -3.95 25.57 10.64
C GLY A 193 -2.91 24.45 10.69
N ALA A 194 -2.50 24.08 11.90
CA ALA A 194 -1.53 22.99 12.10
C ALA A 194 -1.98 21.67 11.43
N PRO A 195 -1.07 20.90 10.85
CA PRO A 195 -1.36 19.58 10.30
C PRO A 195 -2.05 18.69 11.32
N ARG A 196 -3.05 17.93 10.88
CA ARG A 196 -3.78 16.99 11.72
C ARG A 196 -3.13 15.63 11.68
N LYS A 197 -3.36 14.80 12.71
CA LYS A 197 -2.95 13.41 12.66
C LYS A 197 -3.54 12.75 11.41
N GLY A 198 -2.68 12.24 10.54
CA GLY A 198 -3.05 11.43 9.38
C GLY A 198 -3.47 10.01 9.79
N ILE A 199 -3.63 9.14 8.81
CA ILE A 199 -3.86 7.71 9.01
C ILE A 199 -2.59 6.98 8.61
N LYS A 200 -2.16 6.00 9.40
CA LYS A 200 -0.98 5.19 9.15
C LYS A 200 -1.33 3.71 9.23
N VAL A 201 -1.12 2.99 8.14
CA VAL A 201 -1.30 1.53 8.04
C VAL A 201 0.03 0.90 7.67
N THR A 202 0.47 -0.09 8.43
CA THR A 202 1.70 -0.83 8.12
C THR A 202 1.36 -2.27 7.80
N TYR A 203 1.92 -2.77 6.70
CA TYR A 203 1.74 -4.13 6.20
C TYR A 203 3.10 -4.82 6.07
N CYS A 204 3.22 -5.99 6.62
CA CYS A 204 4.35 -6.88 6.35
C CYS A 204 3.89 -8.34 6.35
N THR A 205 4.41 -9.09 5.41
CA THR A 205 4.21 -10.52 5.25
C THR A 205 5.55 -11.18 4.99
N ASP A 206 5.61 -12.50 5.07
CA ASP A 206 6.76 -13.33 4.71
C ASP A 206 8.10 -12.81 5.24
N THR A 207 8.23 -12.84 6.58
CA THR A 207 9.44 -12.32 7.22
C THR A 207 9.69 -12.90 8.61
N ARG A 208 10.95 -12.93 9.01
CA ARG A 208 11.32 -13.03 10.43
C ARG A 208 11.16 -11.67 11.11
N PRO A 209 10.94 -11.62 12.43
CA PRO A 209 10.96 -10.39 13.20
C PRO A 209 12.28 -9.63 12.98
N VAL A 210 12.18 -8.37 12.57
CA VAL A 210 13.33 -7.48 12.40
C VAL A 210 13.01 -6.08 12.89
N LYS A 211 14.04 -5.34 13.30
CA LYS A 211 13.90 -4.00 13.88
C LYS A 211 13.20 -3.01 12.94
N SER A 212 13.42 -3.13 11.62
CA SER A 212 12.78 -2.28 10.63
C SER A 212 11.24 -2.35 10.69
N ILE A 213 10.66 -3.50 11.03
CA ILE A 213 9.20 -3.63 11.21
C ILE A 213 8.73 -2.75 12.39
N ILE A 214 9.39 -2.84 13.55
CA ILE A 214 9.04 -2.05 14.74
C ILE A 214 9.12 -0.55 14.43
N GLU A 215 10.22 -0.13 13.79
CA GLU A 215 10.47 1.28 13.44
C GLU A 215 9.37 1.83 12.51
N ASN A 216 9.01 1.06 11.47
CA ASN A 216 8.02 1.48 10.48
C ASN A 216 6.58 1.31 11.01
N ALA A 217 6.28 0.28 11.81
CA ALA A 217 4.98 0.09 12.42
C ALA A 217 4.70 1.01 13.61
N ARG A 218 5.70 1.72 14.14
CA ARG A 218 5.54 2.57 15.33
C ARG A 218 4.35 3.48 15.24
N LYS A 219 3.42 3.33 16.24
CA LYS A 219 2.17 4.11 16.37
C LYS A 219 1.27 4.06 15.13
N SER A 220 1.31 2.99 14.34
CA SER A 220 0.34 2.75 13.26
C SER A 220 -1.07 2.65 13.82
N ASP A 221 -2.03 3.17 13.06
CA ASP A 221 -3.46 3.02 13.39
C ASP A 221 -3.89 1.56 13.13
N LEU A 222 -3.29 0.90 12.13
CA LEU A 222 -3.46 -0.51 11.84
C LEU A 222 -2.11 -1.11 11.45
N PHE A 223 -1.76 -2.25 12.03
CA PHE A 223 -0.64 -3.08 11.66
C PHE A 223 -1.15 -4.44 11.18
N ILE A 224 -0.93 -4.74 9.91
CA ILE A 224 -1.26 -6.01 9.28
C ILE A 224 0.04 -6.80 9.16
N CYS A 225 0.10 -7.95 9.80
CA CYS A 225 1.32 -8.72 9.91
C CYS A 225 1.02 -10.20 9.68
N GLU A 226 1.94 -10.90 9.04
CA GLU A 226 1.84 -12.36 8.98
C GLU A 226 1.83 -12.97 10.39
N GLY A 227 1.18 -14.12 10.48
CA GLY A 227 1.28 -15.03 11.60
C GLY A 227 1.07 -16.44 11.07
N MET A 228 2.10 -17.02 10.45
CA MET A 228 2.00 -18.34 9.81
C MET A 228 1.75 -19.46 10.82
N TYR A 229 2.31 -19.37 12.03
CA TYR A 229 2.30 -20.45 13.00
C TYR A 229 1.63 -20.01 14.31
N GLY A 230 0.43 -20.54 14.57
CA GLY A 230 -0.32 -20.31 15.82
C GLY A 230 -0.01 -21.31 16.94
N GLU A 231 0.48 -22.50 16.60
CA GLU A 231 0.76 -23.57 17.56
C GLU A 231 2.08 -23.35 18.29
N ALA A 232 2.13 -23.76 19.57
CA ALA A 232 3.37 -23.77 20.32
C ALA A 232 4.38 -24.79 19.74
N GLY A 233 5.67 -24.48 19.86
CA GLY A 233 6.74 -25.38 19.39
C GLY A 233 6.98 -25.32 17.86
N LYS A 234 6.45 -24.32 17.17
CA LYS A 234 6.67 -24.10 15.74
C LYS A 234 7.76 -23.06 15.43
N GLU A 235 8.47 -22.57 16.45
CA GLU A 235 9.49 -21.52 16.31
C GLU A 235 10.62 -21.93 15.37
N GLU A 236 11.13 -23.15 15.47
CA GLU A 236 12.19 -23.67 14.58
C GLU A 236 11.70 -23.75 13.14
N LYS A 237 10.46 -24.19 12.91
CA LYS A 237 9.85 -24.24 11.60
C LYS A 237 9.67 -22.83 11.02
N ALA A 238 9.20 -21.89 11.83
CA ALA A 238 9.08 -20.47 11.46
C ALA A 238 10.45 -19.89 11.05
N MET A 239 11.51 -20.18 11.81
CA MET A 239 12.86 -19.76 11.48
C MET A 239 13.35 -20.36 10.18
N GLY A 240 13.16 -21.67 9.96
CA GLY A 240 13.62 -22.39 8.77
C GLY A 240 13.00 -21.86 7.47
N TYR A 241 11.73 -21.53 7.49
CA TYR A 241 11.00 -20.98 6.33
C TYR A 241 10.98 -19.45 6.28
N LYS A 242 11.59 -18.77 7.25
CA LYS A 242 11.61 -17.31 7.39
C LYS A 242 10.23 -16.67 7.46
N HIS A 243 9.37 -17.28 8.23
CA HIS A 243 8.08 -16.77 8.68
C HIS A 243 8.08 -16.53 10.19
N MET A 244 6.99 -16.07 10.77
CA MET A 244 6.89 -15.86 12.21
C MET A 244 5.69 -16.55 12.85
N THR A 245 5.78 -16.70 14.16
CA THR A 245 4.70 -17.19 15.01
C THR A 245 3.75 -16.04 15.38
N PHE A 246 2.53 -16.35 15.78
CA PHE A 246 1.58 -15.37 16.34
C PHE A 246 2.18 -14.59 17.50
N LYS A 247 2.95 -15.27 18.37
CA LYS A 247 3.61 -14.64 19.52
C LYS A 247 4.66 -13.60 19.09
N GLU A 248 5.45 -13.92 18.09
CA GLU A 248 6.44 -12.99 17.54
C GLU A 248 5.77 -11.78 16.89
N ALA A 249 4.72 -11.98 16.10
CA ALA A 249 3.94 -10.91 15.50
C ALA A 249 3.29 -10.00 16.56
N ALA A 250 2.70 -10.60 17.61
CA ALA A 250 2.13 -9.84 18.73
C ALA A 250 3.18 -9.03 19.52
N ASN A 251 4.40 -9.56 19.66
CA ASN A 251 5.51 -8.83 20.28
C ASN A 251 5.93 -7.61 19.44
N LEU A 252 6.02 -7.75 18.12
CA LEU A 252 6.30 -6.63 17.22
C LEU A 252 5.24 -5.52 17.36
N ALA A 253 3.96 -5.89 17.39
CA ALA A 253 2.84 -4.95 17.55
C ALA A 253 2.93 -4.19 18.89
N ARG A 254 3.23 -4.90 19.99
CA ARG A 254 3.40 -4.32 21.31
C ARG A 254 4.57 -3.35 21.36
N GLU A 255 5.73 -3.73 20.84
CA GLU A 255 6.93 -2.89 20.82
C GLU A 255 6.76 -1.66 19.93
N ALA A 256 6.05 -1.80 18.81
CA ALA A 256 5.70 -0.70 17.93
C ALA A 256 4.57 0.18 18.48
N GLN A 257 3.90 -0.21 19.56
CA GLN A 257 2.77 0.52 20.14
C GLN A 257 1.67 0.82 19.12
N VAL A 258 1.31 -0.16 18.31
CA VAL A 258 0.25 -0.01 17.31
C VAL A 258 -1.11 0.06 18.00
N ARG A 259 -2.07 0.74 17.35
CA ARG A 259 -3.43 0.87 17.90
C ARG A 259 -4.24 -0.40 17.69
N GLU A 260 -4.12 -1.01 16.53
CA GLU A 260 -4.85 -2.22 16.13
C GLU A 260 -3.91 -3.12 15.33
N MET A 261 -4.09 -4.44 15.44
CA MET A 261 -3.32 -5.42 14.70
C MET A 261 -4.26 -6.45 14.07
N TRP A 262 -4.00 -6.78 12.81
CA TRP A 262 -4.58 -7.93 12.13
C TRP A 262 -3.48 -8.93 11.80
N LEU A 263 -3.78 -10.22 11.98
CA LEU A 263 -2.97 -11.32 11.49
C LEU A 263 -3.49 -11.78 10.13
N THR A 264 -2.56 -12.05 9.21
CA THR A 264 -2.87 -12.53 7.86
C THR A 264 -2.11 -13.84 7.59
#